data_1c28b0fb0ef71136e9dcbee61aeeeedc
#
_entry.id   1c28b0fb0ef71136e9dcbee61aeeeedc
#
_cell.length_a   1.000
_cell.length_b   1.000
_cell.length_c   1.000
_cell.angle_alpha   90.00
_cell.angle_beta   90.00
_cell.angle_gamma   90.00
#
_symmetry.space_group_name_H-M   'P 1'
#
loop_
_entity.id
_entity.type
_entity.pdbx_description
1 polymer ?
#
loop_
_entity_poly.entity_id
_entity_poly.type
_entity_poly.pdbx_seq_one_letter_code
_entity_poly.pdbx_strand_id
1 'polypeptide(L)'
;MKRRHFFKGAAVAAGASTLAAPAIAQSEPTIRWRCVSSFPKNIDVLYGSAEVMAKNVAEATGGKFQIQVFAAGEVVPALQALDAASNDTVEMCHTASYYYVGKDPAFAFGCCLPFGLNTRQQNAWFYHGEGGKLLEEFYAGYNLKALAGGNTGAQMGGWFRNEIKSVEDLKGLKFRISGLGGQILAKLGVVAQQVGGGDIYPALERGTIDAAEFNGPYDDEKLGLYKIAPNYYYPGWWDGTSLQHFFINTKRWNDLPKHYQAALTAAAALANIDSVARYDVLNPAALKRVVANGAKLRAFPQDVLQASHKAAMELYDELSDKNPAFKKFYESYRRFQNDSNLWLQASEYAYDSATLRLTRR
;
A
#
# COMPACT_ATOMS: atom_id res chain seq x y z
N MET A 1 62.39 72.43 -12.83
CA MET A 1 62.76 72.91 -11.46
C MET A 1 61.70 72.50 -10.46
N LYS A 2 62.18 71.89 -9.31
CA LYS A 2 61.54 71.68 -8.00
C LYS A 2 60.32 70.73 -7.95
N ARG A 3 60.52 69.52 -7.57
CA ARG A 3 60.47 68.63 -6.38
C ARG A 3 59.76 69.20 -5.15
N ARG A 4 58.98 68.30 -4.51
CA ARG A 4 58.41 68.32 -3.14
C ARG A 4 56.90 68.64 -3.14
N HIS A 5 56.00 67.86 -2.56
CA HIS A 5 56.04 66.94 -1.41
C HIS A 5 54.95 65.90 -1.57
N PHE A 6 55.37 64.68 -1.51
CA PHE A 6 54.53 63.52 -1.20
C PHE A 6 54.86 63.17 0.25
N PHE A 7 53.89 63.08 1.07
CA PHE A 7 53.78 62.35 2.31
C PHE A 7 52.82 63.05 3.28
N LYS A 8 51.60 62.50 3.44
CA LYS A 8 50.92 62.29 4.71
C LYS A 8 49.50 61.80 4.47
N GLY A 9 49.21 60.58 4.90
CA GLY A 9 47.86 60.04 4.87
C GLY A 9 47.81 58.52 4.89
N ALA A 10 48.71 57.89 5.65
CA ALA A 10 48.51 56.48 6.04
C ALA A 10 47.45 56.44 7.14
N ALA A 11 46.18 56.41 6.79
CA ALA A 11 45.12 56.10 7.74
C ALA A 11 45.05 54.60 7.89
N VAL A 12 45.27 54.13 9.11
CA VAL A 12 45.18 52.77 9.58
C VAL A 12 43.76 52.26 9.34
N ALA A 13 43.56 51.43 8.30
CA ALA A 13 42.41 50.57 8.21
C ALA A 13 42.61 49.37 9.14
N ALA A 14 42.21 49.53 10.40
CA ALA A 14 42.06 48.42 11.32
C ALA A 14 40.92 47.53 10.77
N GLY A 15 41.34 46.50 10.07
CA GLY A 15 40.43 45.44 9.63
C GLY A 15 39.73 44.80 10.83
N ALA A 16 38.46 45.06 10.99
CA ALA A 16 37.58 44.22 11.80
C ALA A 16 37.51 42.84 11.12
N SER A 17 38.45 41.94 11.43
CA SER A 17 38.24 40.51 11.22
C SER A 17 37.10 40.10 12.12
N THR A 18 35.90 40.13 11.58
CA THR A 18 34.80 39.35 12.15
C THR A 18 35.24 37.90 12.14
N LEU A 19 35.75 37.44 13.26
CA LEU A 19 35.87 36.01 13.54
C LEU A 19 34.44 35.46 13.34
N ALA A 20 34.19 34.79 12.19
CA ALA A 20 33.03 33.98 12.02
C ALA A 20 33.04 33.00 13.19
N ALA A 21 32.20 33.22 14.18
CA ALA A 21 31.97 32.23 15.23
C ALA A 21 31.69 30.91 14.50
N PRO A 22 32.36 29.82 14.84
CA PRO A 22 31.98 28.55 14.25
C PRO A 22 30.48 28.38 14.49
N ALA A 23 29.70 28.28 13.42
CA ALA A 23 28.31 27.86 13.54
C ALA A 23 28.38 26.53 14.30
N ILE A 24 28.00 26.53 15.57
CA ILE A 24 27.83 25.31 16.32
C ILE A 24 26.78 24.58 15.51
N ALA A 25 27.21 23.62 14.70
CA ALA A 25 26.33 22.71 14.03
C ALA A 25 25.51 22.08 15.14
N GLN A 26 24.26 22.52 15.29
CA GLN A 26 23.35 21.89 16.23
C GLN A 26 23.38 20.41 15.87
N SER A 27 23.89 19.60 16.79
CA SER A 27 24.02 18.16 16.54
C SER A 27 22.63 17.64 16.23
N GLU A 28 22.47 17.12 15.03
CA GLU A 28 21.18 16.55 14.58
C GLU A 28 20.67 15.55 15.63
N PRO A 29 19.40 15.61 16.01
CA PRO A 29 18.86 14.75 17.07
C PRO A 29 18.95 13.29 16.63
N THR A 30 19.36 12.41 17.53
CA THR A 30 19.27 10.97 17.35
C THR A 30 17.85 10.53 17.69
N ILE A 31 17.14 9.96 16.72
CA ILE A 31 15.75 9.54 16.85
C ILE A 31 15.66 8.02 16.62
N ARG A 32 14.90 7.35 17.45
CA ARG A 32 14.58 5.93 17.32
C ARG A 32 13.09 5.72 17.36
N TRP A 33 12.54 5.11 16.32
CA TRP A 33 11.14 4.78 16.21
C TRP A 33 10.92 3.28 16.06
N ARG A 34 9.70 2.86 16.41
CA ARG A 34 9.18 1.51 16.18
C ARG A 34 8.14 1.58 15.06
N CYS A 35 8.25 0.67 14.09
CA CYS A 35 7.29 0.48 13.02
C CYS A 35 6.70 -0.92 13.16
N VAL A 36 5.43 -1.06 13.55
CA VAL A 36 4.74 -2.35 13.56
C VAL A 36 4.11 -2.62 12.21
N SER A 37 4.36 -3.79 11.64
CA SER A 37 3.80 -4.21 10.37
C SER A 37 2.60 -5.15 10.58
N SER A 38 1.59 -5.03 9.72
CA SER A 38 0.49 -5.99 9.64
C SER A 38 0.88 -7.31 8.94
N PHE A 39 2.11 -7.40 8.44
CA PHE A 39 2.57 -8.53 7.64
C PHE A 39 3.59 -9.36 8.40
N PRO A 40 3.54 -10.72 8.28
CA PRO A 40 4.53 -11.60 8.88
C PRO A 40 5.84 -11.61 8.09
N LYS A 41 6.96 -11.94 8.73
CA LYS A 41 8.32 -11.88 8.14
C LYS A 41 8.50 -12.75 6.90
N ASN A 42 7.81 -13.89 6.81
CA ASN A 42 7.90 -14.79 5.66
C ASN A 42 7.27 -14.20 4.38
N ILE A 43 6.44 -13.16 4.49
CA ILE A 43 5.92 -12.37 3.38
C ILE A 43 6.90 -11.22 3.10
N ASP A 44 8.07 -11.59 2.62
CA ASP A 44 9.28 -10.76 2.61
C ASP A 44 9.26 -9.60 1.61
N VAL A 45 8.29 -9.51 0.70
CA VAL A 45 8.09 -8.31 -0.11
C VAL A 45 7.23 -7.30 0.63
N LEU A 46 6.06 -7.70 1.15
CA LEU A 46 5.22 -6.79 1.95
C LEU A 46 5.93 -6.33 3.22
N TYR A 47 6.37 -7.27 4.06
CA TYR A 47 7.12 -6.93 5.28
C TYR A 47 8.41 -6.18 4.95
N GLY A 48 9.15 -6.64 3.95
CA GLY A 48 10.41 -6.06 3.52
C GLY A 48 10.31 -4.63 2.99
N SER A 49 9.11 -4.19 2.54
CA SER A 49 8.90 -2.77 2.19
C SER A 49 9.20 -1.84 3.39
N ALA A 50 8.82 -2.26 4.60
CA ALA A 50 9.14 -1.52 5.81
C ALA A 50 10.64 -1.57 6.15
N GLU A 51 11.31 -2.69 5.89
CA GLU A 51 12.78 -2.80 6.07
C GLU A 51 13.55 -1.94 5.05
N VAL A 52 13.10 -1.92 3.78
CA VAL A 52 13.66 -1.04 2.73
C VAL A 52 13.52 0.42 3.14
N MET A 53 12.35 0.85 3.59
CA MET A 53 12.13 2.20 4.10
C MET A 53 13.05 2.51 5.27
N ALA A 54 13.10 1.66 6.30
CA ALA A 54 13.89 1.88 7.51
C ALA A 54 15.39 1.97 7.22
N LYS A 55 15.91 1.10 6.34
CA LYS A 55 17.30 1.14 5.88
C LYS A 55 17.63 2.46 5.19
N ASN A 56 16.80 2.88 4.23
CA ASN A 56 17.06 4.11 3.47
C ASN A 56 16.97 5.37 4.33
N VAL A 57 16.06 5.41 5.32
CA VAL A 57 16.02 6.50 6.31
C VAL A 57 17.31 6.55 7.11
N ALA A 58 17.79 5.42 7.62
CA ALA A 58 19.02 5.37 8.39
C ALA A 58 20.22 5.83 7.55
N GLU A 59 20.35 5.36 6.31
CA GLU A 59 21.43 5.77 5.40
C GLU A 59 21.36 7.26 5.06
N ALA A 60 20.18 7.79 4.73
CA ALA A 60 20.00 9.21 4.38
C ALA A 60 20.24 10.17 5.55
N THR A 61 20.16 9.67 6.78
CA THR A 61 20.35 10.49 8.00
C THR A 61 21.64 10.16 8.75
N GLY A 62 22.60 9.47 8.12
CA GLY A 62 23.86 9.07 8.73
C GLY A 62 23.69 8.26 10.02
N GLY A 63 22.64 7.44 10.11
CA GLY A 63 22.28 6.63 11.28
C GLY A 63 21.63 7.40 12.42
N LYS A 64 21.34 8.69 12.25
CA LYS A 64 20.72 9.53 13.29
C LYS A 64 19.24 9.26 13.47
N PHE A 65 18.53 8.89 12.40
CA PHE A 65 17.16 8.44 12.48
C PHE A 65 17.07 6.95 12.15
N GLN A 66 16.71 6.15 13.14
CA GLN A 66 16.62 4.69 13.05
C GLN A 66 15.19 4.25 13.31
N ILE A 67 14.69 3.35 12.47
CA ILE A 67 13.35 2.77 12.59
C ILE A 67 13.49 1.27 12.74
N GLN A 68 13.04 0.73 13.86
CA GLN A 68 13.01 -0.70 14.10
C GLN A 68 11.66 -1.25 13.64
N VAL A 69 11.70 -2.22 12.71
CA VAL A 69 10.51 -2.87 12.17
C VAL A 69 10.19 -4.13 12.95
N PHE A 70 8.90 -4.27 13.31
CA PHE A 70 8.35 -5.44 13.99
C PHE A 70 7.29 -6.09 13.12
N ALA A 71 7.29 -7.40 13.02
CA ALA A 71 6.32 -8.14 12.25
C ALA A 71 4.96 -8.24 12.98
N ALA A 72 3.94 -8.65 12.24
CA ALA A 72 2.61 -8.94 12.79
C ALA A 72 2.70 -9.88 13.99
N GLY A 73 2.09 -9.48 15.12
CA GLY A 73 2.05 -10.27 16.35
C GLY A 73 3.26 -10.10 17.28
N GLU A 74 4.34 -9.42 16.86
CA GLU A 74 5.51 -9.20 17.76
C GLU A 74 5.23 -8.13 18.82
N VAL A 75 4.45 -7.12 18.50
CA VAL A 75 4.07 -6.03 19.44
C VAL A 75 2.55 -5.96 19.58
N VAL A 76 1.83 -5.98 18.47
CA VAL A 76 0.36 -5.97 18.40
C VAL A 76 -0.13 -6.95 17.34
N PRO A 77 -1.37 -7.47 17.45
CA PRO A 77 -1.99 -8.25 16.38
C PRO A 77 -2.03 -7.49 15.05
N ALA A 78 -1.95 -8.20 13.92
CA ALA A 78 -1.85 -7.63 12.57
C ALA A 78 -2.86 -6.51 12.29
N LEU A 79 -4.13 -6.70 12.64
CA LEU A 79 -5.23 -5.76 12.37
C LEU A 79 -5.36 -4.63 13.42
N GLN A 80 -4.47 -4.59 14.42
CA GLN A 80 -4.42 -3.52 15.43
C GLN A 80 -3.27 -2.53 15.17
N ALA A 81 -2.50 -2.72 14.10
CA ALA A 81 -1.33 -1.90 13.80
C ALA A 81 -1.68 -0.41 13.65
N LEU A 82 -2.78 -0.07 12.96
CA LEU A 82 -3.24 1.31 12.81
C LEU A 82 -3.57 1.97 14.15
N ASP A 83 -4.28 1.23 15.03
CA ASP A 83 -4.67 1.74 16.34
C ASP A 83 -3.45 2.00 17.22
N ALA A 84 -2.44 1.14 17.15
CA ALA A 84 -1.19 1.32 17.88
C ALA A 84 -0.46 2.62 17.48
N ALA A 85 -0.44 2.96 16.19
CA ALA A 85 0.13 4.22 15.71
C ALA A 85 -0.76 5.43 16.03
N SER A 86 -2.08 5.31 15.84
CA SER A 86 -3.05 6.36 16.15
C SER A 86 -3.01 6.79 17.63
N ASN A 87 -2.88 5.81 18.55
CA ASN A 87 -2.86 6.01 20.00
C ASN A 87 -1.44 6.25 20.56
N ASP A 88 -0.42 6.43 19.70
CA ASP A 88 0.98 6.65 20.10
C ASP A 88 1.58 5.49 20.95
N THR A 89 1.05 4.28 20.83
CA THR A 89 1.66 3.08 21.43
C THR A 89 2.97 2.75 20.72
N VAL A 90 3.02 2.99 19.42
CA VAL A 90 4.23 3.02 18.59
C VAL A 90 4.23 4.29 17.74
N GLU A 91 5.38 4.68 17.26
CA GLU A 91 5.56 5.91 16.51
C GLU A 91 4.93 5.83 15.11
N MET A 92 4.94 4.62 14.51
CA MET A 92 4.36 4.38 13.19
C MET A 92 3.99 2.91 12.97
N CYS A 93 3.17 2.66 11.94
CA CYS A 93 2.89 1.30 11.46
C CYS A 93 2.97 1.20 9.94
N HIS A 94 3.07 -0.04 9.45
CA HIS A 94 3.01 -0.40 8.04
C HIS A 94 1.85 -1.37 7.81
N THR A 95 0.84 -0.96 7.03
CA THR A 95 -0.40 -1.73 6.85
C THR A 95 -1.14 -1.34 5.58
N ALA A 96 -2.16 -2.13 5.21
CA ALA A 96 -3.12 -1.80 4.18
C ALA A 96 -4.32 -1.07 4.79
N SER A 97 -4.65 0.13 4.29
CA SER A 97 -5.73 0.95 4.87
C SER A 97 -7.09 0.27 4.83
N TYR A 98 -7.37 -0.52 3.79
CA TYR A 98 -8.66 -1.21 3.66
C TYR A 98 -8.94 -2.28 4.74
N TYR A 99 -7.94 -2.66 5.55
CA TYR A 99 -8.19 -3.49 6.74
C TYR A 99 -9.09 -2.80 7.78
N TYR A 100 -9.24 -1.49 7.67
CA TYR A 100 -9.96 -0.64 8.65
C TYR A 100 -11.29 -0.08 8.10
N VAL A 101 -11.82 -0.66 7.00
CA VAL A 101 -13.15 -0.27 6.46
C VAL A 101 -14.29 -0.48 7.46
N GLY A 102 -14.10 -1.30 8.49
CA GLY A 102 -15.03 -1.43 9.61
C GLY A 102 -15.09 -0.19 10.52
N LYS A 103 -14.05 0.67 10.52
CA LYS A 103 -14.07 1.97 11.22
C LYS A 103 -14.75 3.04 10.36
N ASP A 104 -14.38 3.09 9.09
CA ASP A 104 -14.96 3.97 8.09
C ASP A 104 -14.69 3.38 6.70
N PRO A 105 -15.70 3.20 5.84
CA PRO A 105 -15.50 2.64 4.50
C PRO A 105 -14.56 3.47 3.62
N ALA A 106 -14.36 4.75 3.91
CA ALA A 106 -13.43 5.61 3.19
C ALA A 106 -11.95 5.18 3.31
N PHE A 107 -11.60 4.35 4.29
CA PHE A 107 -10.27 3.73 4.36
C PHE A 107 -9.93 2.90 3.11
N ALA A 108 -10.92 2.41 2.36
CA ALA A 108 -10.68 1.64 1.14
C ALA A 108 -9.88 2.44 0.09
N PHE A 109 -10.14 3.73 -0.06
CA PHE A 109 -9.52 4.57 -1.11
C PHE A 109 -8.01 4.72 -0.98
N GLY A 110 -7.47 4.56 0.21
CA GLY A 110 -6.01 4.57 0.40
C GLY A 110 -5.32 3.32 -0.15
N CYS A 111 -6.01 2.20 -0.22
CA CYS A 111 -5.44 0.94 -0.68
C CYS A 111 -5.90 0.58 -2.09
N CYS A 112 -7.16 0.21 -2.23
CA CYS A 112 -7.83 -0.11 -3.49
C CYS A 112 -9.35 -0.09 -3.33
N LEU A 113 -10.02 0.06 -4.44
CA LEU A 113 -11.46 -0.13 -4.55
C LEU A 113 -11.71 -1.28 -5.54
N PRO A 114 -12.59 -2.25 -5.23
CA PRO A 114 -12.97 -3.28 -6.18
C PRO A 114 -13.44 -2.69 -7.53
N PHE A 115 -12.98 -3.26 -8.64
CA PHE A 115 -13.16 -2.70 -10.00
C PHE A 115 -12.63 -1.26 -10.15
N GLY A 116 -11.68 -0.87 -9.31
CA GLY A 116 -11.12 0.47 -9.23
C GLY A 116 -9.88 0.68 -10.09
N LEU A 117 -9.00 1.54 -9.60
CA LEU A 117 -7.75 1.90 -10.26
C LEU A 117 -6.75 0.74 -10.23
N ASN A 118 -5.95 0.62 -11.29
CA ASN A 118 -4.76 -0.21 -11.26
C ASN A 118 -3.58 0.52 -10.59
N THR A 119 -2.44 -0.17 -10.45
CA THR A 119 -1.24 0.36 -9.79
C THR A 119 -0.78 1.72 -10.33
N ARG A 120 -0.73 1.87 -11.65
CA ARG A 120 -0.30 3.12 -12.27
C ARG A 120 -1.30 4.24 -12.01
N GLN A 121 -2.58 3.95 -12.13
CA GLN A 121 -3.65 4.91 -11.85
C GLN A 121 -3.72 5.30 -10.39
N GLN A 122 -3.60 4.34 -9.46
CA GLN A 122 -3.64 4.61 -8.03
C GLN A 122 -2.48 5.52 -7.60
N ASN A 123 -1.26 5.24 -8.08
CA ASN A 123 -0.12 6.11 -7.84
C ASN A 123 -0.31 7.51 -8.44
N ALA A 124 -0.85 7.62 -9.66
CA ALA A 124 -1.11 8.91 -10.29
C ALA A 124 -2.17 9.71 -9.53
N TRP A 125 -3.27 9.08 -9.11
CA TRP A 125 -4.31 9.71 -8.30
C TRP A 125 -3.79 10.17 -6.93
N PHE A 126 -2.94 9.32 -6.29
CA PHE A 126 -2.36 9.62 -4.99
C PHE A 126 -1.33 10.76 -5.05
N TYR A 127 -0.34 10.69 -5.96
CA TYR A 127 0.78 11.63 -5.97
C TYR A 127 0.49 12.94 -6.70
N HIS A 128 -0.35 12.93 -7.74
CA HIS A 128 -0.58 14.07 -8.62
C HIS A 128 -2.07 14.41 -8.84
N GLY A 129 -2.98 13.51 -8.47
CA GLY A 129 -4.41 13.78 -8.42
C GLY A 129 -4.84 14.35 -7.08
N GLU A 130 -6.15 14.30 -6.80
CA GLU A 130 -6.72 14.77 -5.54
C GLU A 130 -6.52 13.78 -4.38
N GLY A 131 -6.18 12.52 -4.68
CA GLY A 131 -6.20 11.42 -3.72
C GLY A 131 -5.32 11.63 -2.50
N GLY A 132 -4.06 12.03 -2.69
CA GLY A 132 -3.14 12.25 -1.58
C GLY A 132 -3.63 13.32 -0.60
N LYS A 133 -4.16 14.44 -1.12
CA LYS A 133 -4.72 15.52 -0.28
C LYS A 133 -5.96 15.06 0.47
N LEU A 134 -6.88 14.38 -0.19
CA LEU A 134 -8.11 13.86 0.42
C LEU A 134 -7.79 12.87 1.53
N LEU A 135 -6.84 11.96 1.29
CA LEU A 135 -6.39 10.97 2.28
C LEU A 135 -5.66 11.62 3.45
N GLU A 136 -4.85 12.66 3.21
CA GLU A 136 -4.19 13.41 4.29
C GLU A 136 -5.22 14.08 5.22
N GLU A 137 -6.23 14.75 4.65
CA GLU A 137 -7.33 15.35 5.41
C GLU A 137 -8.11 14.30 6.23
N PHE A 138 -8.39 13.15 5.61
CA PHE A 138 -9.13 12.06 6.24
C PHE A 138 -8.36 11.41 7.38
N TYR A 139 -7.09 11.06 7.16
CA TYR A 139 -6.28 10.39 8.17
C TYR A 139 -5.89 11.30 9.34
N ALA A 140 -5.84 12.61 9.12
CA ALA A 140 -5.67 13.57 10.21
C ALA A 140 -6.77 13.45 11.29
N GLY A 141 -8.00 13.11 10.90
CA GLY A 141 -9.11 12.80 11.83
C GLY A 141 -8.85 11.57 12.71
N TYR A 142 -7.93 10.71 12.32
CA TYR A 142 -7.47 9.53 13.07
C TYR A 142 -6.11 9.74 13.75
N ASN A 143 -5.64 10.99 13.84
CA ASN A 143 -4.34 11.34 14.42
C ASN A 143 -3.15 10.69 13.65
N LEU A 144 -3.26 10.59 12.34
CA LEU A 144 -2.28 9.91 11.49
C LEU A 144 -1.85 10.78 10.30
N LYS A 145 -0.54 10.76 10.01
CA LYS A 145 0.05 11.13 8.74
C LYS A 145 0.34 9.85 7.95
N ALA A 146 -0.06 9.80 6.69
CA ALA A 146 0.18 8.64 5.84
C ALA A 146 1.19 8.95 4.72
N LEU A 147 2.06 7.98 4.44
CA LEU A 147 2.95 7.96 3.28
C LEU A 147 2.73 6.65 2.53
N ALA A 148 2.56 6.70 1.21
CA ALA A 148 2.52 5.49 0.39
C ALA A 148 3.86 4.75 0.49
N GLY A 149 3.84 3.45 0.80
CA GLY A 149 5.06 2.75 1.21
C GLY A 149 5.13 1.27 0.84
N GLY A 150 4.35 0.83 -0.13
CA GLY A 150 4.37 -0.51 -0.69
C GLY A 150 3.22 -0.68 -1.67
N ASN A 151 3.37 -1.62 -2.60
CA ASN A 151 2.31 -1.92 -3.57
C ASN A 151 2.48 -3.35 -4.07
N THR A 152 1.36 -4.05 -4.26
CA THR A 152 1.38 -5.44 -4.73
C THR A 152 1.31 -5.57 -6.25
N GLY A 153 0.95 -4.52 -6.95
CA GLY A 153 0.40 -4.69 -8.30
C GLY A 153 -1.01 -5.28 -8.27
N ALA A 154 -1.52 -5.68 -9.41
CA ALA A 154 -2.79 -6.39 -9.49
C ALA A 154 -2.67 -7.78 -8.86
N GLN A 155 -3.68 -8.13 -8.07
CA GLN A 155 -3.71 -9.39 -7.34
C GLN A 155 -4.48 -10.50 -8.08
N MET A 156 -4.32 -11.71 -7.58
CA MET A 156 -5.10 -12.86 -8.02
C MET A 156 -6.47 -12.94 -7.30
N GLY A 157 -7.38 -13.70 -7.89
CA GLY A 157 -8.72 -13.95 -7.36
C GLY A 157 -8.79 -14.98 -6.26
N GLY A 158 -7.66 -15.43 -5.72
CA GLY A 158 -7.58 -16.32 -4.56
C GLY A 158 -7.78 -17.80 -4.84
N TRP A 159 -7.77 -18.55 -3.77
CA TRP A 159 -7.72 -20.02 -3.70
C TRP A 159 -9.03 -20.59 -3.17
N PHE A 160 -9.56 -21.57 -3.86
CA PHE A 160 -10.85 -22.19 -3.54
C PHE A 160 -10.70 -23.71 -3.45
N ARG A 161 -11.32 -24.31 -2.42
CA ARG A 161 -11.38 -25.79 -2.31
C ARG A 161 -12.16 -26.38 -3.47
N ASN A 162 -13.32 -25.82 -3.75
CA ASN A 162 -14.21 -26.26 -4.81
C ASN A 162 -14.13 -25.30 -6.01
N GLU A 163 -14.46 -25.81 -7.17
CA GLU A 163 -14.57 -24.99 -8.38
C GLU A 163 -15.80 -24.12 -8.33
N ILE A 164 -15.66 -22.84 -8.68
CA ILE A 164 -16.73 -21.87 -8.84
C ILE A 164 -17.11 -21.85 -10.31
N LYS A 165 -18.32 -22.29 -10.63
CA LYS A 165 -18.83 -22.39 -12.01
C LYS A 165 -19.90 -21.34 -12.32
N SER A 166 -20.50 -20.77 -11.27
CA SER A 166 -21.57 -19.78 -11.39
C SER A 166 -21.71 -18.95 -10.10
N VAL A 167 -22.54 -17.93 -10.11
CA VAL A 167 -22.89 -17.12 -8.93
C VAL A 167 -23.51 -17.98 -7.81
N GLU A 168 -24.22 -19.04 -8.15
CA GLU A 168 -24.85 -19.93 -7.15
C GLU A 168 -23.84 -20.60 -6.24
N ASP A 169 -22.63 -20.90 -6.74
CA ASP A 169 -21.55 -21.53 -5.96
C ASP A 169 -20.93 -20.58 -4.91
N LEU A 170 -21.28 -19.30 -4.96
CA LEU A 170 -20.87 -18.32 -3.95
C LEU A 170 -21.72 -18.36 -2.68
N LYS A 171 -22.95 -18.89 -2.76
CA LYS A 171 -23.88 -18.90 -1.62
C LYS A 171 -23.38 -19.77 -0.48
N GLY A 172 -23.24 -19.16 0.69
CA GLY A 172 -22.76 -19.84 1.89
C GLY A 172 -21.25 -20.11 1.92
N LEU A 173 -20.50 -19.74 0.87
CA LEU A 173 -19.05 -19.90 0.82
C LEU A 173 -18.40 -19.06 1.93
N LYS A 174 -17.61 -19.70 2.79
CA LYS A 174 -16.82 -19.02 3.83
C LYS A 174 -15.53 -18.55 3.20
N PHE A 175 -15.43 -17.27 2.95
CA PHE A 175 -14.31 -16.71 2.21
C PHE A 175 -13.53 -15.67 3.02
N ARG A 176 -12.21 -15.90 3.19
CA ARG A 176 -11.32 -14.87 3.72
C ARG A 176 -11.04 -13.86 2.62
N ILE A 177 -11.52 -12.65 2.84
CA ILE A 177 -11.32 -11.51 1.95
C ILE A 177 -11.27 -10.22 2.76
N SER A 178 -10.46 -9.27 2.33
CA SER A 178 -10.28 -7.97 2.98
C SER A 178 -11.02 -6.85 2.25
N GLY A 179 -11.17 -5.72 2.92
CA GLY A 179 -11.72 -4.50 2.35
C GLY A 179 -13.20 -4.60 1.95
N LEU A 180 -13.59 -3.81 0.96
CA LEU A 180 -14.97 -3.76 0.48
C LEU A 180 -15.36 -4.99 -0.37
N GLY A 181 -14.37 -5.75 -0.86
CA GLY A 181 -14.62 -7.00 -1.57
C GLY A 181 -15.47 -7.98 -0.77
N GLY A 182 -15.24 -8.06 0.55
CA GLY A 182 -16.05 -8.88 1.44
C GLY A 182 -17.52 -8.42 1.53
N GLN A 183 -17.77 -7.12 1.60
CA GLN A 183 -19.13 -6.56 1.63
C GLN A 183 -19.87 -6.76 0.30
N ILE A 184 -19.17 -6.64 -0.81
CA ILE A 184 -19.71 -6.91 -2.15
C ILE A 184 -20.11 -8.38 -2.28
N LEU A 185 -19.22 -9.29 -1.92
CA LEU A 185 -19.48 -10.73 -1.98
C LEU A 185 -20.58 -11.17 -1.00
N ALA A 186 -20.74 -10.50 0.13
CA ALA A 186 -21.84 -10.77 1.06
C ALA A 186 -23.20 -10.50 0.44
N LYS A 187 -23.33 -9.50 -0.47
CA LYS A 187 -24.56 -9.27 -1.27
C LYS A 187 -24.87 -10.46 -2.21
N LEU A 188 -23.88 -11.27 -2.54
CA LEU A 188 -24.03 -12.49 -3.36
C LEU A 188 -24.12 -13.77 -2.51
N GLY A 189 -24.26 -13.63 -1.19
CA GLY A 189 -24.46 -14.75 -0.27
C GLY A 189 -23.21 -15.37 0.30
N VAL A 190 -22.02 -14.79 0.08
CA VAL A 190 -20.75 -15.22 0.67
C VAL A 190 -20.72 -14.87 2.16
N VAL A 191 -20.16 -15.75 2.98
CA VAL A 191 -19.81 -15.49 4.39
C VAL A 191 -18.37 -14.98 4.44
N ALA A 192 -18.22 -13.66 4.29
CA ALA A 192 -16.91 -13.02 4.27
C ALA A 192 -16.30 -12.93 5.68
N GLN A 193 -15.00 -13.21 5.81
CA GLN A 193 -14.24 -13.09 7.04
C GLN A 193 -12.91 -12.38 6.77
N GLN A 194 -12.46 -11.53 7.69
CA GLN A 194 -11.17 -10.89 7.61
C GLN A 194 -10.25 -11.40 8.71
N VAL A 195 -9.16 -12.06 8.33
CA VAL A 195 -8.11 -12.51 9.23
C VAL A 195 -6.74 -12.13 8.69
N GLY A 196 -5.76 -11.99 9.57
CA GLY A 196 -4.39 -11.66 9.20
C GLY A 196 -3.75 -12.71 8.29
N GLY A 197 -2.75 -12.32 7.49
CA GLY A 197 -2.12 -13.22 6.51
C GLY A 197 -1.56 -14.50 7.13
N GLY A 198 -0.98 -14.43 8.33
CA GLY A 198 -0.45 -15.61 9.06
C GLY A 198 -1.51 -16.61 9.52
N ASP A 199 -2.77 -16.19 9.61
CA ASP A 199 -3.88 -17.02 10.11
C ASP A 199 -4.65 -17.72 8.98
N ILE A 200 -4.38 -17.40 7.71
CA ILE A 200 -5.12 -17.91 6.55
C ILE A 200 -4.93 -19.42 6.39
N TYR A 201 -3.69 -19.88 6.37
CA TYR A 201 -3.41 -21.32 6.20
C TYR A 201 -4.06 -22.18 7.31
N PRO A 202 -3.88 -21.85 8.61
CA PRO A 202 -4.58 -22.56 9.68
C PRO A 202 -6.11 -22.54 9.56
N ALA A 203 -6.70 -21.43 9.10
CA ALA A 203 -8.14 -21.32 8.92
C ALA A 203 -8.65 -22.20 7.76
N LEU A 204 -7.93 -22.22 6.62
CA LEU A 204 -8.19 -23.16 5.54
C LEU A 204 -8.03 -24.61 6.01
N GLU A 205 -6.91 -24.95 6.66
CA GLU A 205 -6.63 -26.33 7.10
C GLU A 205 -7.73 -26.88 7.99
N ARG A 206 -8.21 -26.09 8.95
CA ARG A 206 -9.30 -26.47 9.86
C ARG A 206 -10.69 -26.44 9.23
N GLY A 207 -10.85 -25.94 8.00
CA GLY A 207 -12.14 -25.78 7.34
C GLY A 207 -13.04 -24.69 7.93
N THR A 208 -12.47 -23.75 8.70
CA THR A 208 -13.21 -22.56 9.16
C THR A 208 -13.49 -21.60 8.02
N ILE A 209 -12.68 -21.64 6.95
CA ILE A 209 -12.91 -21.00 5.67
C ILE A 209 -12.77 -22.00 4.52
N ASP A 210 -13.48 -21.79 3.42
CA ASP A 210 -13.49 -22.63 2.22
C ASP A 210 -12.61 -22.05 1.11
N ALA A 211 -12.37 -20.76 1.17
CA ALA A 211 -11.59 -20.01 0.19
C ALA A 211 -10.83 -18.85 0.87
N ALA A 212 -9.76 -18.41 0.23
CA ALA A 212 -8.98 -17.25 0.69
C ALA A 212 -8.33 -16.54 -0.48
N GLU A 213 -8.40 -15.20 -0.47
CA GLU A 213 -7.49 -14.34 -1.22
C GLU A 213 -6.38 -13.83 -0.30
N PHE A 214 -5.23 -13.48 -0.88
CA PHE A 214 -4.20 -12.76 -0.13
C PHE A 214 -3.46 -11.75 -1.00
N ASN A 215 -2.76 -12.22 -2.07
CA ASN A 215 -2.00 -11.34 -2.94
C ASN A 215 -1.82 -11.96 -4.34
N GLY A 216 -0.66 -12.49 -4.60
CA GLY A 216 -0.27 -13.08 -5.86
C GLY A 216 0.57 -14.34 -5.65
N PRO A 217 1.00 -14.99 -6.74
CA PRO A 217 1.61 -16.32 -6.68
C PRO A 217 2.78 -16.45 -5.71
N TYR A 218 3.61 -15.42 -5.58
CA TYR A 218 4.80 -15.45 -4.75
C TYR A 218 4.51 -15.54 -3.26
N ASP A 219 3.62 -14.70 -2.77
CA ASP A 219 3.23 -14.71 -1.37
C ASP A 219 2.31 -15.90 -1.06
N ASP A 220 1.37 -16.20 -1.98
CA ASP A 220 0.42 -17.30 -1.83
C ASP A 220 1.13 -18.66 -1.78
N GLU A 221 2.23 -18.83 -2.54
CA GLU A 221 3.12 -20.00 -2.46
C GLU A 221 3.73 -20.15 -1.07
N LYS A 222 4.22 -19.05 -0.49
CA LYS A 222 4.80 -19.03 0.86
C LYS A 222 3.80 -19.34 1.97
N LEU A 223 2.55 -18.89 1.77
CA LEU A 223 1.46 -19.25 2.66
C LEU A 223 1.00 -20.71 2.47
N GLY A 224 1.39 -21.37 1.37
CA GLY A 224 1.06 -22.76 1.10
C GLY A 224 -0.39 -23.03 0.73
N LEU A 225 -1.14 -22.02 0.27
CA LEU A 225 -2.58 -22.07 0.06
C LEU A 225 -2.99 -23.15 -0.95
N TYR A 226 -2.18 -23.34 -1.99
CA TYR A 226 -2.39 -24.35 -3.06
C TYR A 226 -2.46 -25.81 -2.53
N LYS A 227 -1.88 -26.08 -1.37
CA LYS A 227 -1.88 -27.43 -0.77
C LYS A 227 -3.27 -27.85 -0.29
N ILE A 228 -4.11 -26.88 0.03
CA ILE A 228 -5.43 -27.13 0.65
C ILE A 228 -6.56 -26.74 -0.28
N ALA A 229 -6.40 -25.65 -1.06
CA ALA A 229 -7.39 -25.10 -1.97
C ALA A 229 -6.78 -25.02 -3.39
N PRO A 230 -6.96 -26.07 -4.24
CA PRO A 230 -6.19 -26.16 -5.48
C PRO A 230 -6.68 -25.27 -6.63
N ASN A 231 -7.87 -24.67 -6.54
CA ASN A 231 -8.42 -23.86 -7.60
C ASN A 231 -8.00 -22.40 -7.41
N TYR A 232 -7.15 -21.90 -8.31
CA TYR A 232 -6.55 -20.55 -8.26
C TYR A 232 -7.17 -19.66 -9.31
N TYR A 233 -7.94 -18.66 -8.86
CA TYR A 233 -8.75 -17.84 -9.74
C TYR A 233 -8.07 -16.52 -10.16
N TYR A 234 -8.47 -15.99 -11.31
CA TYR A 234 -8.14 -14.66 -11.83
C TYR A 234 -9.28 -14.08 -12.67
N PRO A 235 -9.32 -12.74 -12.87
CA PRO A 235 -8.55 -11.73 -12.18
C PRO A 235 -9.03 -11.51 -10.73
N GLY A 236 -8.17 -10.97 -9.86
CA GLY A 236 -8.56 -10.45 -8.56
C GLY A 236 -9.27 -9.11 -8.71
N TRP A 237 -10.55 -9.13 -9.06
CA TRP A 237 -11.33 -7.94 -9.37
C TRP A 237 -11.53 -7.00 -8.18
N TRP A 238 -11.26 -7.46 -6.98
CA TRP A 238 -11.28 -6.67 -5.75
C TRP A 238 -10.00 -5.87 -5.52
N ASP A 239 -8.85 -6.29 -6.10
CA ASP A 239 -7.55 -5.65 -5.92
C ASP A 239 -6.82 -5.46 -7.26
N GLY A 240 -7.20 -4.44 -8.04
CA GLY A 240 -6.43 -3.99 -9.21
C GLY A 240 -5.06 -3.43 -8.85
N THR A 241 -4.86 -3.13 -7.59
CA THR A 241 -3.64 -2.76 -6.88
C THR A 241 -3.89 -2.90 -5.39
N SER A 242 -2.86 -3.04 -4.56
CA SER A 242 -2.99 -2.82 -3.13
C SER A 242 -1.85 -1.92 -2.67
N LEU A 243 -2.17 -0.64 -2.46
CA LEU A 243 -1.23 0.38 -2.00
C LEU A 243 -1.15 0.33 -0.48
N GLN A 244 -0.01 -0.07 0.07
CA GLN A 244 0.24 -0.03 1.50
C GLN A 244 0.72 1.35 1.92
N HIS A 245 0.53 1.65 3.21
CA HIS A 245 0.94 2.92 3.79
C HIS A 245 1.80 2.73 5.03
N PHE A 246 2.72 3.66 5.22
CA PHE A 246 3.28 3.97 6.52
C PHE A 246 2.38 5.01 7.18
N PHE A 247 1.70 4.62 8.25
CA PHE A 247 0.92 5.53 9.07
C PHE A 247 1.76 5.93 10.28
N ILE A 248 1.92 7.24 10.44
CA ILE A 248 2.78 7.84 11.45
C ILE A 248 1.88 8.65 12.39
N ASN A 249 2.05 8.51 13.69
CA ASN A 249 1.36 9.37 14.65
C ASN A 249 1.62 10.84 14.32
N THR A 250 0.57 11.66 14.22
CA THR A 250 0.66 13.06 13.79
C THR A 250 1.60 13.89 14.64
N LYS A 251 1.59 13.67 15.98
CA LYS A 251 2.51 14.36 16.88
C LYS A 251 3.95 13.97 16.58
N ARG A 252 4.23 12.66 16.42
CA ARG A 252 5.57 12.15 16.10
C ARG A 252 6.08 12.70 14.77
N TRP A 253 5.22 12.77 13.76
CA TRP A 253 5.55 13.41 12.48
C TRP A 253 5.90 14.88 12.62
N ASN A 254 5.10 15.65 13.37
CA ASN A 254 5.29 17.08 13.55
C ASN A 254 6.55 17.41 14.35
N ASP A 255 6.94 16.54 15.28
CA ASP A 255 8.14 16.68 16.10
C ASP A 255 9.43 16.35 15.31
N LEU A 256 9.34 15.71 14.11
CA LEU A 256 10.50 15.41 13.28
C LEU A 256 11.12 16.66 12.65
N PRO A 257 12.45 16.78 12.62
CA PRO A 257 13.14 17.75 11.76
C PRO A 257 12.71 17.63 10.29
N LYS A 258 12.60 18.75 9.60
CA LYS A 258 12.12 18.78 8.20
C LYS A 258 12.92 17.88 7.24
N HIS A 259 14.23 17.81 7.41
CA HIS A 259 15.07 16.92 6.60
C HIS A 259 14.83 15.43 6.90
N TYR A 260 14.44 15.05 8.15
CA TYR A 260 14.05 13.68 8.47
C TYR A 260 12.65 13.35 7.90
N GLN A 261 11.72 14.32 7.90
CA GLN A 261 10.45 14.16 7.19
C GLN A 261 10.66 13.92 5.69
N ALA A 262 11.58 14.67 5.08
CA ALA A 262 11.93 14.51 3.66
C ALA A 262 12.58 13.14 3.39
N ALA A 263 13.53 12.71 4.23
CA ALA A 263 14.18 11.41 4.12
C ALA A 263 13.15 10.27 4.23
N LEU A 264 12.24 10.33 5.22
CA LEU A 264 11.20 9.32 5.41
C LEU A 264 10.21 9.29 4.24
N THR A 265 9.83 10.45 3.70
CA THR A 265 8.94 10.54 2.53
C THR A 265 9.58 9.93 1.29
N ALA A 266 10.87 10.22 1.04
CA ALA A 266 11.59 9.64 -0.10
C ALA A 266 11.78 8.13 0.05
N ALA A 267 12.12 7.65 1.25
CA ALA A 267 12.28 6.23 1.54
C ALA A 267 10.96 5.45 1.40
N ALA A 268 9.83 6.04 1.80
CA ALA A 268 8.50 5.46 1.60
C ALA A 268 8.16 5.32 0.10
N ALA A 269 8.40 6.37 -0.69
CA ALA A 269 8.16 6.32 -2.14
C ALA A 269 9.06 5.28 -2.83
N LEU A 270 10.32 5.13 -2.39
CA LEU A 270 11.21 4.08 -2.88
C LEU A 270 10.65 2.68 -2.54
N ALA A 271 10.19 2.45 -1.31
CA ALA A 271 9.60 1.18 -0.91
C ALA A 271 8.35 0.82 -1.75
N ASN A 272 7.54 1.82 -2.14
CA ASN A 272 6.39 1.63 -3.02
C ASN A 272 6.81 1.11 -4.42
N ILE A 273 7.85 1.67 -5.02
CA ILE A 273 8.36 1.25 -6.34
C ILE A 273 9.07 -0.10 -6.23
N ASP A 274 9.92 -0.29 -5.22
CA ASP A 274 10.69 -1.52 -5.01
C ASP A 274 9.78 -2.74 -4.88
N SER A 275 8.70 -2.64 -4.10
CA SER A 275 7.78 -3.75 -3.89
C SER A 275 7.08 -4.20 -5.18
N VAL A 276 6.58 -3.28 -5.99
CA VAL A 276 5.97 -3.60 -7.30
C VAL A 276 6.98 -4.30 -8.20
N ALA A 277 8.17 -3.72 -8.34
CA ALA A 277 9.22 -4.28 -9.20
C ALA A 277 9.64 -5.69 -8.74
N ARG A 278 9.73 -5.92 -7.42
CA ARG A 278 10.01 -7.26 -6.88
C ARG A 278 8.91 -8.26 -7.19
N TYR A 279 7.63 -7.88 -7.02
CA TYR A 279 6.51 -8.76 -7.37
C TYR A 279 6.48 -9.12 -8.85
N ASP A 280 6.73 -8.15 -9.74
CA ASP A 280 6.74 -8.38 -11.19
C ASP A 280 7.86 -9.36 -11.62
N VAL A 281 8.98 -9.39 -10.89
CA VAL A 281 10.06 -10.37 -11.10
C VAL A 281 9.72 -11.73 -10.48
N LEU A 282 9.12 -11.77 -9.31
CA LEU A 282 8.97 -12.99 -8.50
C LEU A 282 7.70 -13.77 -8.83
N ASN A 283 6.59 -13.10 -9.12
CA ASN A 283 5.29 -13.72 -9.41
C ASN A 283 5.30 -14.67 -10.61
N PRO A 284 5.94 -14.36 -11.76
CA PRO A 284 5.93 -15.28 -12.90
C PRO A 284 6.57 -16.64 -12.60
N ALA A 285 7.68 -16.64 -11.85
CA ALA A 285 8.36 -17.87 -11.48
C ALA A 285 7.54 -18.66 -10.43
N ALA A 286 6.95 -17.95 -9.44
CA ALA A 286 6.10 -18.56 -8.44
C ALA A 286 4.82 -19.16 -9.05
N LEU A 287 4.19 -18.47 -9.99
CA LEU A 287 3.02 -19.00 -10.73
C LEU A 287 3.32 -20.34 -11.39
N LYS A 288 4.47 -20.43 -12.07
CA LYS A 288 4.91 -21.69 -12.68
C LYS A 288 5.08 -22.80 -11.63
N ARG A 289 5.66 -22.48 -10.48
CA ARG A 289 5.87 -23.49 -9.41
C ARG A 289 4.55 -23.95 -8.78
N VAL A 290 3.62 -23.06 -8.46
CA VAL A 290 2.34 -23.46 -7.87
C VAL A 290 1.51 -24.30 -8.85
N VAL A 291 1.53 -23.99 -10.15
CA VAL A 291 0.87 -24.78 -11.19
C VAL A 291 1.54 -26.15 -11.32
N ALA A 292 2.87 -26.24 -11.35
CA ALA A 292 3.61 -27.49 -11.37
C ALA A 292 3.31 -28.36 -10.12
N ASN A 293 2.98 -27.71 -9.00
CA ASN A 293 2.60 -28.38 -7.74
C ASN A 293 1.08 -28.68 -7.65
N GLY A 294 0.34 -28.59 -8.76
CA GLY A 294 -1.05 -29.05 -8.87
C GLY A 294 -2.11 -27.96 -8.73
N ALA A 295 -1.74 -26.68 -8.63
CA ALA A 295 -2.70 -25.59 -8.68
C ALA A 295 -3.39 -25.52 -10.05
N LYS A 296 -4.71 -25.38 -10.04
CA LYS A 296 -5.57 -25.30 -11.22
C LYS A 296 -5.92 -23.82 -11.47
N LEU A 297 -5.20 -23.22 -12.42
CA LEU A 297 -5.46 -21.83 -12.79
C LEU A 297 -6.80 -21.70 -13.53
N ARG A 298 -7.68 -20.81 -13.05
CA ARG A 298 -9.04 -20.64 -13.54
C ARG A 298 -9.41 -19.18 -13.69
N ALA A 299 -10.08 -18.85 -14.82
CA ALA A 299 -10.76 -17.57 -14.93
C ALA A 299 -12.08 -17.61 -14.15
N PHE A 300 -12.45 -16.51 -13.48
CA PHE A 300 -13.80 -16.38 -12.96
C PHE A 300 -14.83 -16.44 -14.09
N PRO A 301 -15.96 -17.14 -13.88
CA PRO A 301 -17.08 -17.12 -14.80
C PRO A 301 -17.58 -15.69 -15.04
N GLN A 302 -18.04 -15.41 -16.26
CA GLN A 302 -18.48 -14.08 -16.65
C GLN A 302 -19.70 -13.59 -15.85
N ASP A 303 -20.62 -14.49 -15.50
CA ASP A 303 -21.78 -14.19 -14.65
C ASP A 303 -21.36 -13.77 -13.22
N VAL A 304 -20.33 -14.42 -12.66
CA VAL A 304 -19.74 -14.03 -11.36
C VAL A 304 -19.14 -12.62 -11.43
N LEU A 305 -18.39 -12.30 -12.48
CA LEU A 305 -17.81 -10.96 -12.66
C LEU A 305 -18.89 -9.89 -12.82
N GLN A 306 -19.93 -10.17 -13.62
CA GLN A 306 -21.04 -9.24 -13.83
C GLN A 306 -21.86 -9.02 -12.57
N ALA A 307 -22.19 -10.08 -11.85
CA ALA A 307 -22.92 -9.98 -10.59
C ALA A 307 -22.12 -9.22 -9.53
N SER A 308 -20.81 -9.50 -9.43
CA SER A 308 -19.92 -8.80 -8.51
C SER A 308 -19.77 -7.32 -8.84
N HIS A 309 -19.65 -6.98 -10.12
CA HIS A 309 -19.60 -5.57 -10.55
C HIS A 309 -20.92 -4.83 -10.22
N LYS A 310 -22.07 -5.44 -10.51
CA LYS A 310 -23.37 -4.86 -10.14
C LYS A 310 -23.48 -4.63 -8.64
N ALA A 311 -23.16 -5.64 -7.84
CA ALA A 311 -23.17 -5.55 -6.37
C ALA A 311 -22.19 -4.49 -5.84
N ALA A 312 -21.04 -4.29 -6.52
CA ALA A 312 -20.09 -3.24 -6.18
C ALA A 312 -20.68 -1.84 -6.40
N MET A 313 -21.31 -1.60 -7.54
CA MET A 313 -21.94 -0.30 -7.83
C MET A 313 -23.06 0.01 -6.83
N GLU A 314 -23.92 -0.96 -6.54
CA GLU A 314 -24.97 -0.82 -5.52
C GLU A 314 -24.40 -0.50 -4.14
N LEU A 315 -23.30 -1.16 -3.73
CA LEU A 315 -22.65 -0.88 -2.45
C LEU A 315 -22.07 0.54 -2.42
N TYR A 316 -21.45 0.99 -3.51
CA TYR A 316 -20.84 2.33 -3.56
C TYR A 316 -21.90 3.45 -3.50
N ASP A 317 -23.06 3.25 -4.12
CA ASP A 317 -24.19 4.18 -4.00
C ASP A 317 -24.70 4.21 -2.55
N GLU A 318 -24.93 3.05 -1.93
CA GLU A 318 -25.36 2.95 -0.52
C GLU A 318 -24.36 3.60 0.46
N LEU A 319 -23.05 3.40 0.24
CA LEU A 319 -22.01 4.00 1.08
C LEU A 319 -21.92 5.51 0.85
N SER A 320 -22.08 5.98 -0.39
CA SER A 320 -22.08 7.41 -0.71
C SER A 320 -23.25 8.15 -0.07
N ASP A 321 -24.42 7.50 0.00
CA ASP A 321 -25.62 8.09 0.63
C ASP A 321 -25.48 8.18 2.15
N LYS A 322 -24.78 7.24 2.77
CA LYS A 322 -24.66 7.13 4.24
C LYS A 322 -23.41 7.80 4.83
N ASN A 323 -22.36 7.97 4.02
CA ASN A 323 -21.07 8.45 4.49
C ASN A 323 -20.54 9.58 3.58
N PRO A 324 -20.57 10.85 4.08
CA PRO A 324 -20.11 12.00 3.30
C PRO A 324 -18.64 11.93 2.92
N ALA A 325 -17.78 11.33 3.76
CA ALA A 325 -16.36 11.14 3.44
C ALA A 325 -16.21 10.16 2.28
N PHE A 326 -16.89 9.00 2.32
CA PHE A 326 -16.90 8.05 1.23
C PHE A 326 -17.35 8.68 -0.09
N LYS A 327 -18.47 9.44 -0.06
CA LYS A 327 -18.98 10.16 -1.23
C LYS A 327 -17.96 11.10 -1.83
N LYS A 328 -17.31 11.94 -1.00
CA LYS A 328 -16.28 12.89 -1.43
C LYS A 328 -15.11 12.17 -2.15
N PHE A 329 -14.65 11.07 -1.58
CA PHE A 329 -13.61 10.24 -2.20
C PHE A 329 -14.07 9.60 -3.49
N TYR A 330 -15.26 8.98 -3.49
CA TYR A 330 -15.77 8.23 -4.62
C TYR A 330 -16.00 9.12 -5.84
N GLU A 331 -16.52 10.33 -5.66
CA GLU A 331 -16.67 11.31 -6.73
C GLU A 331 -15.32 11.71 -7.38
N SER A 332 -14.29 11.98 -6.57
CA SER A 332 -12.95 12.27 -7.06
C SER A 332 -12.34 11.06 -7.78
N TYR A 333 -12.41 9.89 -7.15
CA TYR A 333 -11.85 8.65 -7.66
C TYR A 333 -12.46 8.23 -9.00
N ARG A 334 -13.81 8.28 -9.11
CA ARG A 334 -14.52 7.92 -10.35
C ARG A 334 -14.25 8.89 -11.49
N ARG A 335 -14.19 10.18 -11.21
CA ARG A 335 -13.80 11.20 -12.19
C ARG A 335 -12.43 10.89 -12.76
N PHE A 336 -11.45 10.67 -11.86
CA PHE A 336 -10.09 10.32 -12.25
C PHE A 336 -10.02 8.98 -13.01
N GLN A 337 -10.74 7.96 -12.55
CA GLN A 337 -10.80 6.65 -13.21
C GLN A 337 -11.29 6.76 -14.65
N ASN A 338 -12.37 7.50 -14.88
CA ASN A 338 -12.94 7.68 -16.21
C ASN A 338 -11.93 8.34 -17.16
N ASP A 339 -11.32 9.43 -16.73
CA ASP A 339 -10.35 10.17 -17.56
C ASP A 339 -9.09 9.35 -17.83
N SER A 340 -8.56 8.68 -16.81
CA SER A 340 -7.36 7.86 -16.96
C SER A 340 -7.61 6.60 -17.79
N ASN A 341 -8.81 6.01 -17.74
CA ASN A 341 -9.18 4.87 -18.58
C ASN A 341 -9.18 5.23 -20.08
N LEU A 342 -9.64 6.43 -20.45
CA LEU A 342 -9.55 6.90 -21.84
C LEU A 342 -8.11 6.92 -22.35
N TRP A 343 -7.19 7.41 -21.52
CA TRP A 343 -5.77 7.40 -21.85
C TRP A 343 -5.20 5.99 -21.91
N LEU A 344 -5.44 5.17 -20.90
CA LEU A 344 -4.88 3.81 -20.83
C LEU A 344 -5.39 2.89 -21.94
N GLN A 345 -6.63 3.05 -22.39
CA GLN A 345 -7.16 2.31 -23.54
C GLN A 345 -6.37 2.60 -24.82
N ALA A 346 -5.97 3.85 -25.04
CA ALA A 346 -5.20 4.25 -26.21
C ALA A 346 -3.70 3.97 -26.08
N SER A 347 -3.17 3.87 -24.88
CA SER A 347 -1.74 3.67 -24.59
C SER A 347 -1.44 2.24 -24.13
N GLU A 348 -1.37 2.01 -22.80
CA GLU A 348 -0.87 0.76 -22.22
C GLU A 348 -1.68 -0.47 -22.68
N TYR A 349 -3.01 -0.41 -22.61
CA TYR A 349 -3.85 -1.54 -23.00
C TYR A 349 -3.72 -1.87 -24.48
N ALA A 350 -3.66 -0.85 -25.36
CA ALA A 350 -3.46 -1.05 -26.79
C ALA A 350 -2.07 -1.66 -27.06
N TYR A 351 -1.01 -1.14 -26.41
CA TYR A 351 0.35 -1.65 -26.52
C TYR A 351 0.45 -3.10 -26.04
N ASP A 352 0.02 -3.37 -24.80
CA ASP A 352 0.09 -4.71 -24.19
C ASP A 352 -0.71 -5.73 -25.00
N SER A 353 -1.93 -5.37 -25.42
CA SER A 353 -2.79 -6.26 -26.22
C SER A 353 -2.18 -6.57 -27.58
N ALA A 354 -1.53 -5.61 -28.23
CA ALA A 354 -0.84 -5.83 -29.50
C ALA A 354 0.40 -6.72 -29.32
N THR A 355 1.24 -6.40 -28.33
CA THR A 355 2.48 -7.12 -28.04
C THR A 355 2.20 -8.57 -27.65
N LEU A 356 1.25 -8.82 -26.74
CA LEU A 356 0.87 -10.16 -26.31
C LEU A 356 0.30 -11.01 -27.47
N ARG A 357 -0.43 -10.39 -28.42
CA ARG A 357 -0.93 -11.10 -29.60
C ARG A 357 0.19 -11.47 -30.58
N LEU A 358 1.14 -10.56 -30.79
CA LEU A 358 2.25 -10.76 -31.73
C LEU A 358 3.31 -11.73 -31.18
N THR A 359 3.47 -11.83 -29.87
CA THR A 359 4.47 -12.70 -29.23
C THR A 359 3.94 -14.10 -28.86
N ARG A 360 2.62 -14.34 -28.96
CA ARG A 360 2.07 -15.70 -28.83
C ARG A 360 2.58 -16.55 -29.99
N ARG A 361 3.54 -17.45 -29.68
CA ARG A 361 3.98 -18.54 -30.54
C ARG A 361 3.14 -19.78 -30.37
#